data_0dad43bd245dcc379da47d3065fdef76
#
_entry.id   0dad43bd245dcc379da47d3065fdef76
#
_cell.length_a   1.000
_cell.length_b   1.000
_cell.length_c   1.000
_cell.angle_alpha   90.00
_cell.angle_beta   90.00
_cell.angle_gamma   90.00
#
_symmetry.space_group_name_H-M   'P 1'
#
loop_
_entity.id
_entity.type
_entity.pdbx_description
1 polymer ?
#
loop_
_entity_poly.entity_id
_entity_poly.type
_entity_poly.pdbx_seq_one_letter_code
_entity_poly.pdbx_strand_id
1 'polypeptide(L)'
;CELSRGLGDVYKRQGFGNTPTYQLSGGMQQRVALARCLINDPDLILMDEPLGALDALTREKMQSLVLKIWKETGKTIILITHSVEEALLLGERLYVMAPRPGRIHKEYNLPFASMGLKEDLREIKKNKDFSAKREEILEMIWNMEEEIMGKDN
;
A
#
# COMPACT_ATOMS: atom_id res chain seq x y z
N CYS A 1 -19.18 -11.61 -10.28
CA CYS A 1 -18.69 -10.55 -9.38
C CYS A 1 -18.62 -9.23 -10.16
N GLU A 2 -19.33 -8.17 -9.71
CA GLU A 2 -19.37 -6.87 -10.41
C GLU A 2 -17.98 -6.21 -10.50
N LEU A 3 -17.11 -6.44 -9.53
CA LEU A 3 -15.73 -5.97 -9.52
C LEU A 3 -14.89 -6.56 -10.67
N SER A 4 -15.07 -7.85 -10.98
CA SER A 4 -14.36 -8.49 -12.10
C SER A 4 -14.83 -7.96 -13.45
N ARG A 5 -16.09 -7.56 -13.56
CA ARG A 5 -16.63 -6.89 -14.77
C ARG A 5 -16.10 -5.46 -14.88
N GLY A 6 -16.08 -4.70 -13.79
CA GLY A 6 -15.58 -3.33 -13.77
C GLY A 6 -14.09 -3.22 -14.10
N LEU A 7 -13.25 -4.10 -13.56
CA LEU A 7 -11.84 -4.19 -13.91
C LEU A 7 -11.61 -4.66 -15.35
N GLY A 8 -12.38 -5.65 -15.84
CA GLY A 8 -12.33 -6.11 -17.21
C GLY A 8 -12.76 -5.03 -18.22
N ASP A 9 -13.78 -4.23 -17.90
CA ASP A 9 -14.25 -3.13 -18.75
C ASP A 9 -13.25 -1.97 -18.79
N VAL A 10 -12.58 -1.63 -17.71
CA VAL A 10 -11.50 -0.63 -17.70
C VAL A 10 -10.33 -1.09 -18.57
N TYR A 11 -10.01 -2.39 -18.58
CA TYR A 11 -8.97 -2.95 -19.44
C TYR A 11 -9.37 -3.02 -20.91
N LYS A 12 -10.60 -3.46 -21.21
CA LYS A 12 -11.12 -3.53 -22.58
C LYS A 12 -11.23 -2.15 -23.24
N ARG A 13 -11.61 -1.11 -22.49
CA ARG A 13 -11.69 0.27 -22.99
C ARG A 13 -10.33 0.89 -23.32
N GLN A 14 -9.23 0.35 -22.80
CA GLN A 14 -7.88 0.85 -23.07
C GLN A 14 -7.16 0.12 -24.21
N GLY A 15 -7.79 -0.83 -24.89
CA GLY A 15 -7.21 -1.53 -26.05
C GLY A 15 -6.08 -2.53 -25.74
N PHE A 16 -5.78 -2.78 -24.47
CA PHE A 16 -4.65 -3.64 -24.03
C PHE A 16 -5.03 -5.09 -23.70
N GLY A 17 -6.26 -5.52 -23.97
CA GLY A 17 -6.75 -6.85 -23.59
C GLY A 17 -5.93 -8.04 -24.14
N ASN A 18 -5.24 -7.85 -25.26
CA ASN A 18 -4.39 -8.87 -25.89
C ASN A 18 -2.90 -8.57 -25.75
N THR A 19 -2.51 -7.54 -25.01
CA THR A 19 -1.11 -7.13 -24.84
C THR A 19 -0.44 -8.05 -23.81
N PRO A 20 0.69 -8.68 -24.13
CA PRO A 20 1.47 -9.46 -23.16
C PRO A 20 1.86 -8.61 -21.94
N THR A 21 1.83 -9.20 -20.74
CA THR A 21 2.07 -8.47 -19.49
C THR A 21 3.42 -7.76 -19.43
N TYR A 22 4.46 -8.29 -20.08
CA TYR A 22 5.79 -7.69 -20.14
C TYR A 22 5.86 -6.41 -21.00
N GLN A 23 4.84 -6.13 -21.81
CA GLN A 23 4.75 -4.91 -22.62
C GLN A 23 3.90 -3.82 -21.96
N LEU A 24 3.32 -4.13 -20.80
CA LEU A 24 2.52 -3.18 -20.03
C LEU A 24 3.43 -2.27 -19.19
N SER A 25 2.99 -1.03 -18.94
CA SER A 25 3.67 -0.16 -17.97
C SER A 25 3.62 -0.78 -16.56
N GLY A 26 4.55 -0.40 -15.67
CA GLY A 26 4.60 -0.91 -14.31
C GLY A 26 3.26 -0.78 -13.56
N GLY A 27 2.60 0.38 -13.68
CA GLY A 27 1.28 0.57 -13.08
C GLY A 27 0.18 -0.30 -13.70
N MET A 28 0.27 -0.61 -14.99
CA MET A 28 -0.65 -1.56 -15.64
C MET A 28 -0.39 -2.99 -15.16
N GLN A 29 0.88 -3.39 -15.04
CA GLN A 29 1.24 -4.71 -14.51
C GLN A 29 0.71 -4.90 -13.08
N GLN A 30 0.84 -3.89 -12.22
CA GLN A 30 0.30 -3.92 -10.85
C GLN A 30 -1.23 -4.06 -10.84
N ARG A 31 -1.94 -3.34 -11.69
CA ARG A 31 -3.40 -3.48 -11.80
C ARG A 31 -3.81 -4.88 -12.27
N VAL A 32 -3.07 -5.48 -13.22
CA VAL A 32 -3.31 -6.87 -13.64
C VAL A 32 -3.06 -7.85 -12.51
N ALA A 33 -1.96 -7.69 -11.77
CA ALA A 33 -1.65 -8.54 -10.62
C ALA A 33 -2.77 -8.47 -9.56
N LEU A 34 -3.21 -7.26 -9.23
CA LEU A 34 -4.31 -7.05 -8.29
C LEU A 34 -5.64 -7.65 -8.78
N ALA A 35 -5.97 -7.46 -10.04
CA ALA A 35 -7.16 -8.06 -10.65
C ALA A 35 -7.11 -9.59 -10.60
N ARG A 36 -5.96 -10.20 -10.88
CA ARG A 36 -5.78 -11.66 -10.78
C ARG A 36 -5.96 -12.18 -9.36
N CYS A 37 -5.49 -11.45 -8.35
CA CYS A 37 -5.73 -11.81 -6.95
C CYS A 37 -7.23 -11.80 -6.62
N LEU A 38 -7.95 -10.76 -7.07
CA LEU A 38 -9.37 -10.57 -6.76
C LEU A 38 -10.30 -11.56 -7.47
N ILE A 39 -9.92 -12.10 -8.64
CA ILE A 39 -10.73 -13.08 -9.38
C ILE A 39 -10.98 -14.36 -8.56
N ASN A 40 -10.02 -14.73 -7.73
CA ASN A 40 -10.12 -15.92 -6.86
C ASN A 40 -10.94 -15.67 -5.59
N ASP A 41 -11.46 -14.48 -5.40
CA ASP A 41 -12.25 -14.06 -4.24
C ASP A 41 -11.65 -14.44 -2.86
N PRO A 42 -10.36 -14.14 -2.61
CA PRO A 42 -9.68 -14.53 -1.37
C PRO A 42 -10.21 -13.75 -0.17
N ASP A 43 -10.17 -14.33 1.03
CA ASP A 43 -10.47 -13.63 2.29
C ASP A 43 -9.31 -12.73 2.73
N LEU A 44 -8.08 -13.08 2.34
CA LEU A 44 -6.85 -12.39 2.69
C LEU A 44 -6.01 -12.13 1.44
N ILE A 45 -5.56 -10.90 1.27
CA ILE A 45 -4.65 -10.47 0.21
C ILE A 45 -3.31 -10.05 0.83
N LEU A 46 -2.23 -10.67 0.36
CA LEU A 46 -0.86 -10.28 0.74
C LEU A 46 -0.26 -9.44 -0.38
N MET A 47 0.27 -8.28 -0.02
CA MET A 47 0.97 -7.36 -0.91
C MET A 47 2.37 -7.09 -0.37
N ASP A 48 3.39 -7.50 -1.11
CA ASP A 48 4.79 -7.28 -0.77
C ASP A 48 5.38 -6.25 -1.71
N GLU A 49 5.75 -5.08 -1.17
CA GLU A 49 6.29 -3.92 -1.90
C GLU A 49 5.51 -3.55 -3.18
N PRO A 50 4.17 -3.51 -3.15
CA PRO A 50 3.36 -3.44 -4.37
C PRO A 50 3.52 -2.13 -5.14
N LEU A 51 4.02 -1.07 -4.51
CA LEU A 51 4.09 0.27 -5.10
C LEU A 51 5.52 0.79 -5.25
N GLY A 52 6.53 0.04 -4.80
CA GLY A 52 7.92 0.48 -4.75
C GLY A 52 8.51 0.86 -6.11
N ALA A 53 8.18 0.13 -7.17
CA ALA A 53 8.70 0.35 -8.52
C ALA A 53 7.94 1.42 -9.35
N LEU A 54 6.93 2.10 -8.76
CA LEU A 54 6.08 3.04 -9.48
C LEU A 54 6.59 4.48 -9.33
N ASP A 55 6.42 5.27 -10.40
CA ASP A 55 6.57 6.72 -10.33
C ASP A 55 5.52 7.34 -9.39
N ALA A 56 5.79 8.57 -8.92
CA ALA A 56 4.97 9.22 -7.89
C ALA A 56 3.49 9.34 -8.28
N LEU A 57 3.19 9.70 -9.54
CA LEU A 57 1.82 9.92 -10.00
C LEU A 57 1.05 8.59 -10.13
N THR A 58 1.72 7.57 -10.66
CA THR A 58 1.15 6.22 -10.79
C THR A 58 0.95 5.59 -9.41
N ARG A 59 1.89 5.81 -8.49
CA ARG A 59 1.80 5.35 -7.09
C ARG A 59 0.57 5.92 -6.39
N GLU A 60 0.32 7.21 -6.49
CA GLU A 60 -0.87 7.86 -5.92
C GLU A 60 -2.18 7.25 -6.44
N LYS A 61 -2.26 7.02 -7.76
CA LYS A 61 -3.43 6.37 -8.38
C LYS A 61 -3.62 4.93 -7.87
N MET A 62 -2.53 4.21 -7.65
CA MET A 62 -2.58 2.85 -7.13
C MET A 62 -2.96 2.83 -5.64
N GLN A 63 -2.46 3.77 -4.83
CA GLN A 63 -2.89 3.93 -3.43
C GLN A 63 -4.40 4.14 -3.33
N SER A 64 -4.95 5.06 -4.12
CA SER A 64 -6.39 5.29 -4.19
C SER A 64 -7.17 4.04 -4.64
N LEU A 65 -6.62 3.26 -5.59
CA LEU A 65 -7.24 2.02 -6.05
C LEU A 65 -7.26 0.95 -4.96
N VAL A 66 -6.17 0.78 -4.21
CA VAL A 66 -6.09 -0.18 -3.10
C VAL A 66 -7.12 0.16 -2.02
N LEU A 67 -7.23 1.42 -1.61
CA LEU A 67 -8.25 1.86 -0.65
C LEU A 67 -9.67 1.61 -1.15
N LYS A 68 -9.94 1.89 -2.43
CA LYS A 68 -11.24 1.63 -3.04
C LYS A 68 -11.58 0.14 -3.01
N ILE A 69 -10.65 -0.74 -3.40
CA ILE A 69 -10.82 -2.18 -3.38
C ILE A 69 -11.09 -2.67 -1.96
N TRP A 70 -10.27 -2.24 -1.00
CA TRP A 70 -10.48 -2.58 0.40
C TRP A 70 -11.89 -2.22 0.88
N LYS A 71 -12.34 -1.01 0.60
CA LYS A 71 -13.69 -0.53 0.97
C LYS A 71 -14.80 -1.36 0.31
N GLU A 72 -14.68 -1.63 -0.99
CA GLU A 72 -15.73 -2.29 -1.77
C GLU A 72 -15.81 -3.79 -1.50
N THR A 73 -14.68 -4.42 -1.18
CA THR A 73 -14.61 -5.88 -0.98
C THR A 73 -14.72 -6.29 0.48
N GLY A 74 -14.36 -5.42 1.42
CA GLY A 74 -14.26 -5.76 2.85
C GLY A 74 -13.19 -6.80 3.17
N LYS A 75 -12.26 -7.07 2.22
CA LYS A 75 -11.21 -8.08 2.39
C LYS A 75 -10.15 -7.62 3.38
N THR A 76 -9.51 -8.58 4.04
CA THR A 76 -8.31 -8.31 4.82
C THR A 76 -7.13 -8.15 3.87
N ILE A 77 -6.39 -7.03 3.99
CA ILE A 77 -5.19 -6.77 3.22
C ILE A 77 -4.01 -6.65 4.17
N ILE A 78 -2.96 -7.44 3.95
CA ILE A 78 -1.66 -7.27 4.62
C ILE A 78 -0.71 -6.68 3.58
N LEU A 79 -0.23 -5.47 3.89
CA LEU A 79 0.70 -4.73 3.06
C LEU A 79 2.07 -4.70 3.74
N ILE A 80 3.10 -5.17 3.05
CA ILE A 80 4.50 -5.04 3.46
C ILE A 80 5.12 -3.94 2.62
N THR A 81 5.72 -2.95 3.26
CA THR A 81 6.39 -1.83 2.59
C THR A 81 7.48 -1.24 3.47
N HIS A 82 8.51 -0.69 2.85
CA HIS A 82 9.52 0.13 3.54
C HIS A 82 9.13 1.63 3.55
N SER A 83 8.04 2.01 2.90
CA SER A 83 7.55 3.38 2.87
C SER A 83 6.63 3.67 4.05
N VAL A 84 7.12 4.44 5.02
CA VAL A 84 6.31 4.89 6.17
C VAL A 84 5.05 5.62 5.71
N GLU A 85 5.16 6.42 4.66
CA GLU A 85 4.02 7.16 4.10
C GLU A 85 2.93 6.23 3.54
N GLU A 86 3.32 5.17 2.82
CA GLU A 86 2.36 4.18 2.31
C GLU A 86 1.68 3.42 3.45
N ALA A 87 2.46 2.99 4.44
CA ALA A 87 1.94 2.27 5.60
C ALA A 87 0.92 3.12 6.38
N LEU A 88 1.19 4.42 6.55
CA LEU A 88 0.27 5.36 7.19
C LEU A 88 -1.01 5.59 6.39
N LEU A 89 -0.90 5.75 5.06
CA LEU A 89 -2.04 6.06 4.20
C LEU A 89 -2.98 4.88 4.01
N LEU A 90 -2.44 3.67 3.92
CA LEU A 90 -3.19 2.49 3.50
C LEU A 90 -3.59 1.59 4.66
N GLY A 91 -2.91 1.69 5.81
CA GLY A 91 -3.15 0.83 6.97
C GLY A 91 -4.18 1.40 7.95
N GLU A 92 -5.06 0.56 8.47
CA GLU A 92 -5.81 0.84 9.71
C GLU A 92 -4.98 0.49 10.94
N ARG A 93 -4.16 -0.57 10.81
CA ARG A 93 -3.18 -0.99 11.82
C ARG A 93 -1.81 -1.05 11.18
N LEU A 94 -0.83 -0.47 11.84
CA LEU A 94 0.56 -0.47 11.41
C LEU A 94 1.41 -1.20 12.44
N TYR A 95 2.20 -2.15 11.97
CA TYR A 95 3.19 -2.87 12.75
C TYR A 95 4.59 -2.45 12.31
N VAL A 96 5.34 -1.80 13.21
CA VAL A 96 6.76 -1.50 12.99
C VAL A 96 7.56 -2.72 13.40
N MET A 97 8.36 -3.23 12.47
CA MET A 97 9.19 -4.42 12.68
C MET A 97 10.61 -4.01 13.07
N ALA A 98 11.13 -4.58 14.16
CA ALA A 98 12.55 -4.48 14.49
C ALA A 98 13.33 -5.60 13.78
N PRO A 99 14.55 -5.32 13.29
CA PRO A 99 15.42 -6.33 12.71
C PRO A 99 16.17 -7.15 13.80
N ARG A 100 16.67 -8.31 13.40
CA ARG A 100 17.66 -9.18 14.08
C ARG A 100 17.49 -9.40 15.60
N PRO A 101 16.61 -10.31 16.06
CA PRO A 101 15.66 -11.07 15.23
C PRO A 101 14.45 -10.23 14.84
N GLY A 102 13.82 -10.54 13.72
CA GLY A 102 12.61 -9.88 13.28
C GLY A 102 11.50 -10.06 14.33
N ARG A 103 10.98 -8.95 14.85
CA ARG A 103 9.89 -8.93 15.82
C ARG A 103 9.06 -7.66 15.67
N ILE A 104 7.81 -7.71 16.09
CA ILE A 104 6.98 -6.51 16.19
C ILE A 104 7.56 -5.65 17.31
N HIS A 105 7.96 -4.43 16.96
CA HIS A 105 8.48 -3.43 17.90
C HIS A 105 7.34 -2.57 18.47
N LYS A 106 6.46 -2.11 17.60
CA LYS A 106 5.32 -1.25 17.98
C LYS A 106 4.14 -1.44 17.04
N GLU A 107 2.93 -1.29 17.59
CA GLU A 107 1.68 -1.30 16.87
C GLU A 107 1.00 0.08 16.99
N TYR A 108 0.35 0.51 15.91
CA TYR A 108 -0.44 1.73 15.85
C TYR A 108 -1.81 1.46 15.24
N ASN A 109 -2.84 2.07 15.79
CA ASN A 109 -4.13 2.20 15.14
C ASN A 109 -4.19 3.56 14.44
N LEU A 110 -4.52 3.56 13.16
CA LEU A 110 -4.43 4.72 12.28
C LEU A 110 -5.80 5.09 11.69
N PRO A 111 -6.15 6.39 11.64
CA PRO A 111 -7.41 6.84 11.04
C PRO A 111 -7.29 7.13 9.54
N PHE A 112 -6.07 7.20 8.98
CA PHE A 112 -5.79 7.83 7.69
C PHE A 112 -6.36 7.04 6.50
N ALA A 113 -6.37 5.70 6.55
CA ALA A 113 -6.98 4.87 5.52
C ALA A 113 -8.49 5.18 5.35
N SER A 114 -9.21 5.30 6.47
CA SER A 114 -10.62 5.68 6.47
C SER A 114 -10.86 7.12 6.00
N MET A 115 -9.93 8.04 6.29
CA MET A 115 -9.96 9.41 5.77
C MET A 115 -9.76 9.43 4.25
N GLY A 116 -8.81 8.64 3.72
CA GLY A 116 -8.49 8.54 2.30
C GLY A 116 -9.63 8.02 1.41
N LEU A 117 -10.67 7.46 2.02
CA LEU A 117 -11.91 7.11 1.32
C LEU A 117 -12.84 8.30 1.07
N LYS A 118 -12.63 9.41 1.77
CA LYS A 118 -13.51 10.60 1.76
C LYS A 118 -12.81 11.84 1.23
N GLU A 119 -11.49 11.90 1.37
CA GLU A 119 -10.66 13.05 1.08
C GLU A 119 -9.57 12.71 0.08
N ASP A 120 -9.00 13.72 -0.58
CA ASP A 120 -7.82 13.55 -1.43
C ASP A 120 -6.62 13.12 -0.58
N LEU A 121 -5.92 12.09 -1.01
CA LEU A 121 -4.72 11.59 -0.32
C LEU A 121 -3.64 12.67 -0.14
N ARG A 122 -3.60 13.66 -1.03
CA ARG A 122 -2.68 14.80 -0.93
C ARG A 122 -3.00 15.69 0.26
N GLU A 123 -4.30 15.89 0.55
CA GLU A 123 -4.71 16.69 1.70
C GLU A 123 -4.43 15.96 3.02
N ILE A 124 -4.60 14.64 3.04
CA ILE A 124 -4.23 13.83 4.21
C ILE A 124 -2.74 13.94 4.51
N LYS A 125 -1.87 13.91 3.50
CA LYS A 125 -0.42 14.08 3.68
C LYS A 125 -0.02 15.44 4.26
N LYS A 126 -0.83 16.48 4.06
CA LYS A 126 -0.63 17.81 4.65
C LYS A 126 -1.18 17.93 6.08
N ASN A 127 -1.94 16.96 6.54
CA ASN A 127 -2.49 16.94 7.89
C ASN A 127 -1.36 16.91 8.93
N LYS A 128 -1.47 17.74 9.97
CA LYS A 128 -0.45 17.82 11.02
C LYS A 128 -0.27 16.51 11.78
N ASP A 129 -1.37 15.78 12.04
CA ASP A 129 -1.30 14.51 12.75
C ASP A 129 -0.63 13.43 11.90
N PHE A 130 -0.88 13.44 10.57
CA PHE A 130 -0.17 12.57 9.63
C PHE A 130 1.33 12.85 9.63
N SER A 131 1.72 14.11 9.49
CA SER A 131 3.13 14.52 9.49
C SER A 131 3.82 14.19 10.81
N ALA A 132 3.18 14.47 11.95
CA ALA A 132 3.71 14.15 13.27
C ALA A 132 3.90 12.62 13.45
N LYS A 133 2.91 11.83 12.99
CA LYS A 133 3.00 10.37 13.07
C LYS A 133 4.10 9.81 12.15
N ARG A 134 4.28 10.37 10.98
CA ARG A 134 5.37 10.02 10.07
C ARG A 134 6.73 10.27 10.71
N GLU A 135 6.95 11.45 11.29
CA GLU A 135 8.22 11.79 11.95
C GLU A 135 8.49 10.86 13.16
N GLU A 136 7.48 10.61 14.00
CA GLU A 136 7.59 9.69 15.15
C GLU A 136 8.10 8.30 14.70
N ILE A 137 7.54 7.77 13.61
CA ILE A 137 7.90 6.44 13.11
C ILE A 137 9.29 6.44 12.47
N LEU A 138 9.63 7.47 11.70
CA LEU A 138 10.95 7.61 11.08
C LEU A 138 12.05 7.70 12.15
N GLU A 139 11.87 8.53 13.17
CA GLU A 139 12.81 8.65 14.28
C GLU A 139 13.01 7.31 15.01
N MET A 140 11.91 6.58 15.23
CA MET A 140 11.97 5.24 15.84
C MET A 140 12.78 4.26 14.97
N ILE A 141 12.58 4.26 13.65
CA ILE A 141 13.31 3.38 12.73
C ILE A 141 14.81 3.72 12.74
N TRP A 142 15.17 4.99 12.68
CA TRP A 142 16.56 5.44 12.73
C TRP A 142 17.24 5.02 14.03
N ASN A 143 16.59 5.21 15.18
CA ASN A 143 17.13 4.78 16.47
C ASN A 143 17.38 3.27 16.53
N MET A 144 16.49 2.46 15.94
CA MET A 144 16.67 1.01 15.85
C MET A 144 17.85 0.62 14.95
N GLU A 145 18.07 1.35 13.86
CA GLU A 145 19.21 1.12 12.94
C GLU A 145 20.54 1.49 13.61
N GLU A 146 20.59 2.62 14.31
CA GLU A 146 21.79 3.06 15.04
C GLU A 146 22.18 2.07 16.17
N GLU A 147 21.20 1.55 16.91
CA GLU A 147 21.44 0.52 17.94
C GLU A 147 22.07 -0.76 17.37
N ILE A 148 21.76 -1.11 16.13
CA ILE A 148 22.31 -2.30 15.46
C ILE A 148 23.74 -2.02 15.00
N MET A 149 23.95 -0.88 14.32
CA MET A 149 25.29 -0.49 13.85
C MET A 149 26.27 -0.32 15.01
N GLY A 150 25.80 0.17 16.17
CA GLY A 150 26.62 0.30 17.36
C GLY A 150 26.97 -1.04 18.05
N LYS A 151 26.27 -2.13 17.75
CA LYS A 151 26.55 -3.47 18.28
C LYS A 151 27.46 -4.31 17.38
N ASP A 152 27.62 -3.93 16.13
CA ASP A 152 28.46 -4.64 15.14
C ASP A 152 29.90 -4.07 15.11
N ASN A 153 30.24 -3.08 15.94
CA ASN A 153 31.57 -2.54 16.21
C ASN A 153 32.09 -2.98 17.58
#